data_64f358a19ca0cf114255a8e6cfd8024d
#
_entry.id   64f358a19ca0cf114255a8e6cfd8024d
#
_cell.length_a   1.000
_cell.length_b   1.000
_cell.length_c   1.000
_cell.angle_alpha   90.00
_cell.angle_beta   90.00
_cell.angle_gamma   90.00
#
_symmetry.space_group_name_H-M   'P 1'
#
loop_
_entity.id
_entity.type
_entity.pdbx_description
1 polymer ?
#
loop_
_entity_poly.entity_id
_entity_poly.type
_entity_poly.pdbx_seq_one_letter_code
_entity_poly.pdbx_strand_id
1 'polypeptide(L)'
;MDEQLALTKAALLTPFVMFDEATVLVKDGKIFAAGPTDQVSVPPGFREVPLEGLMIAPGFIDQHVHGGGGAAVMEGSTEKLVEVARFHVTHGTTTFLASATSSAPEQLVTVAKAYAEMCQKPYKGARCLGLHLEGPYLSPKYYGIHTANALRQPDLEEVLTLHRLSGFGIKMITIAPELPGTMKIAASLAEKRILCAIGHSDADFETAITAITNGFSCITHCFNQLRHFHHREPGVLGTALIRPELMVELIADGVHLHPATLELVLKAKGPESIILVSDAMSPTGMPNGKYQTSEGELILDKGSLTNNDGNLAGSVLTLERAIKNFMDFTGCELTDALRMATYNPAKYLGINKRKGSLYPGKDADLVALTPDLDVVMTMVEGEVISGLISLD
;
A
#
# COMPACT_ATOMS: atom_id res chain seq x y z
N MET A 1 22.43 8.15 22.37
CA MET A 1 22.58 9.39 21.58
C MET A 1 22.05 9.02 20.22
N ASP A 2 21.03 9.75 19.74
CA ASP A 2 20.48 9.46 18.41
C ASP A 2 21.56 9.73 17.37
N GLU A 3 21.85 8.74 16.55
CA GLU A 3 22.92 8.78 15.57
C GLU A 3 22.57 9.81 14.48
N GLN A 4 23.50 10.74 14.19
CA GLN A 4 23.36 11.70 13.12
C GLN A 4 24.08 11.13 11.88
N LEU A 5 23.31 10.84 10.83
CA LEU A 5 23.82 10.21 9.61
C LEU A 5 23.83 11.18 8.43
N ALA A 6 24.90 11.16 7.65
CA ALA A 6 25.00 11.82 6.37
C ALA A 6 25.17 10.74 5.29
N LEU A 7 24.10 10.47 4.54
CA LEU A 7 24.14 9.60 3.37
C LEU A 7 24.64 10.42 2.19
N THR A 8 25.79 10.04 1.64
CA THR A 8 26.52 10.85 0.64
C THR A 8 26.84 10.06 -0.60
N LYS A 9 27.23 10.74 -1.68
CA LYS A 9 27.69 10.14 -2.95
C LYS A 9 26.66 9.19 -3.59
N ALA A 10 25.38 9.47 -3.44
CA ALA A 10 24.29 8.73 -4.05
C ALA A 10 23.47 9.65 -4.94
N ALA A 11 22.76 9.09 -5.91
CA ALA A 11 21.69 9.83 -6.56
C ALA A 11 20.52 10.01 -5.56
N LEU A 12 19.82 11.13 -5.63
CA LEU A 12 18.60 11.36 -4.85
C LEU A 12 17.41 11.35 -5.79
N LEU A 13 16.57 10.37 -5.59
CA LEU A 13 15.33 10.20 -6.32
C LEU A 13 14.16 10.69 -5.47
N THR A 14 13.50 11.73 -5.92
CA THR A 14 12.28 12.24 -5.27
C THR A 14 11.05 11.91 -6.13
N PRO A 15 9.83 12.02 -5.60
CA PRO A 15 8.61 11.87 -6.40
C PRO A 15 8.42 12.91 -7.52
N PHE A 16 9.37 13.84 -7.71
CA PHE A 16 9.23 14.97 -8.62
C PHE A 16 10.49 15.23 -9.47
N VAL A 17 11.65 14.88 -8.95
CA VAL A 17 12.95 15.17 -9.61
C VAL A 17 14.01 14.19 -9.11
N MET A 18 14.99 13.91 -9.96
CA MET A 18 16.19 13.15 -9.64
C MET A 18 17.42 14.07 -9.67
N PHE A 19 18.33 13.89 -8.72
CA PHE A 19 19.64 14.52 -8.65
C PHE A 19 20.71 13.44 -8.75
N ASP A 20 21.68 13.60 -9.65
CA ASP A 20 22.69 12.57 -9.91
C ASP A 20 23.67 12.38 -8.73
N GLU A 21 23.95 13.43 -7.97
CA GLU A 21 24.78 13.38 -6.78
C GLU A 21 24.18 14.25 -5.67
N ALA A 22 23.88 13.64 -4.54
CA ALA A 22 23.18 14.29 -3.45
C ALA A 22 23.68 13.84 -2.07
N THR A 23 23.28 14.65 -1.08
CA THR A 23 23.47 14.38 0.34
C THR A 23 22.13 14.39 1.05
N VAL A 24 21.88 13.36 1.86
CA VAL A 24 20.72 13.28 2.75
C VAL A 24 21.19 13.20 4.20
N LEU A 25 20.81 14.20 5.01
CA LEU A 25 21.15 14.28 6.41
C LEU A 25 19.97 13.80 7.25
N VAL A 26 20.23 12.83 8.13
CA VAL A 26 19.23 12.28 9.07
C VAL A 26 19.65 12.61 10.48
N LYS A 27 18.72 13.17 11.28
CA LYS A 27 18.92 13.52 12.67
C LYS A 27 17.62 13.33 13.45
N ASP A 28 17.70 12.77 14.64
CA ASP A 28 16.57 12.56 15.56
C ASP A 28 15.36 11.89 14.86
N GLY A 29 15.63 10.88 14.02
CA GLY A 29 14.60 10.15 13.27
C GLY A 29 13.97 10.91 12.10
N LYS A 30 14.50 12.10 11.74
CA LYS A 30 13.95 13.00 10.74
C LYS A 30 14.95 13.30 9.63
N ILE A 31 14.43 13.66 8.46
CA ILE A 31 15.22 14.30 7.42
C ILE A 31 15.60 15.70 7.91
N PHE A 32 16.89 15.92 8.14
CA PHE A 32 17.41 17.23 8.52
C PHE A 32 17.63 18.12 7.29
N ALA A 33 18.20 17.56 6.22
CA ALA A 33 18.35 18.18 4.91
C ALA A 33 18.45 17.10 3.83
N ALA A 34 18.07 17.39 2.60
CA ALA A 34 18.27 16.54 1.43
C ALA A 34 18.33 17.39 0.17
N GLY A 35 19.27 17.12 -0.71
CA GLY A 35 19.44 17.86 -1.96
C GLY A 35 20.78 17.60 -2.62
N PRO A 36 21.09 18.31 -3.73
CA PRO A 36 22.38 18.23 -4.41
C PRO A 36 23.54 18.48 -3.44
N THR A 37 24.65 17.75 -3.63
CA THR A 37 25.83 17.79 -2.73
C THR A 37 26.44 19.19 -2.65
N ASP A 38 26.35 20.00 -3.68
CA ASP A 38 26.83 21.38 -3.70
C ASP A 38 25.94 22.34 -2.86
N GLN A 39 24.72 21.93 -2.50
CA GLN A 39 23.77 22.72 -1.72
C GLN A 39 23.59 22.21 -0.28
N VAL A 40 23.99 20.94 0.00
CA VAL A 40 23.84 20.32 1.32
C VAL A 40 25.21 19.92 1.85
N SER A 41 25.81 20.78 2.69
CA SER A 41 27.08 20.49 3.37
C SER A 41 26.84 19.61 4.61
N VAL A 42 27.76 18.68 4.88
CA VAL A 42 27.71 17.82 6.06
C VAL A 42 28.23 18.60 7.29
N PRO A 43 27.39 18.83 8.32
CA PRO A 43 27.83 19.52 9.53
C PRO A 43 28.75 18.62 10.39
N PRO A 44 29.60 19.21 11.25
CA PRO A 44 30.35 18.43 12.23
C PRO A 44 29.43 17.60 13.12
N GLY A 45 29.84 16.36 13.41
CA GLY A 45 29.09 15.43 14.27
C GLY A 45 28.16 14.47 13.50
N PHE A 46 28.00 14.63 12.20
CA PHE A 46 27.34 13.61 11.38
C PHE A 46 28.36 12.51 10.99
N ARG A 47 27.94 11.25 11.11
CA ARG A 47 28.68 10.11 10.56
C ARG A 47 28.35 10.00 9.06
N GLU A 48 29.40 10.14 8.22
CA GLU A 48 29.24 9.98 6.79
C GLU A 48 29.16 8.50 6.40
N VAL A 49 28.19 8.20 5.53
CA VAL A 49 27.98 6.90 4.94
C VAL A 49 27.91 7.08 3.42
N PRO A 50 29.00 6.79 2.69
CA PRO A 50 29.00 6.89 1.25
C PRO A 50 28.20 5.73 0.63
N LEU A 51 27.29 6.06 -0.28
CA LEU A 51 26.41 5.13 -1.00
C LEU A 51 26.69 5.21 -2.51
N GLU A 52 27.96 5.09 -2.88
CA GLU A 52 28.40 5.20 -4.28
C GLU A 52 27.67 4.21 -5.20
N GLY A 53 27.15 4.70 -6.31
CA GLY A 53 26.43 3.89 -7.31
C GLY A 53 25.00 3.51 -6.90
N LEU A 54 24.52 3.98 -5.74
CA LEU A 54 23.15 3.75 -5.27
C LEU A 54 22.28 5.01 -5.46
N MET A 55 20.97 4.80 -5.38
CA MET A 55 19.97 5.85 -5.36
C MET A 55 19.28 5.87 -3.99
N ILE A 56 19.11 7.04 -3.40
CA ILE A 56 18.29 7.22 -2.20
C ILE A 56 16.90 7.68 -2.64
N ALA A 57 15.86 7.00 -2.18
CA ALA A 57 14.46 7.34 -2.45
C ALA A 57 13.65 7.37 -1.15
N PRO A 58 12.46 8.03 -1.13
CA PRO A 58 11.51 7.86 -0.03
C PRO A 58 11.11 6.40 0.11
N GLY A 59 10.94 5.95 1.35
CA GLY A 59 10.41 4.62 1.63
C GLY A 59 9.01 4.43 1.06
N PHE A 60 8.72 3.23 0.58
CA PHE A 60 7.45 2.90 -0.07
C PHE A 60 6.32 2.82 0.94
N ILE A 61 5.12 3.11 0.48
CA ILE A 61 3.88 3.10 1.28
C ILE A 61 2.88 2.20 0.57
N ASP A 62 2.54 1.09 1.21
CA ASP A 62 1.60 0.10 0.68
C ASP A 62 0.29 0.12 1.46
N GLN A 63 -0.79 0.55 0.82
CA GLN A 63 -2.08 0.66 1.50
C GLN A 63 -2.96 -0.59 1.36
N HIS A 64 -2.44 -1.69 0.72
CA HIS A 64 -3.20 -2.90 0.52
C HIS A 64 -2.31 -4.13 0.68
N VAL A 65 -2.24 -4.67 1.92
CA VAL A 65 -1.35 -5.78 2.30
C VAL A 65 -2.10 -6.78 3.17
N HIS A 66 -2.29 -8.00 2.69
CA HIS A 66 -2.90 -9.11 3.44
C HIS A 66 -1.91 -9.99 4.17
N GLY A 67 -0.63 -9.98 3.72
CA GLY A 67 0.40 -10.81 4.32
C GLY A 67 1.76 -10.68 3.64
N GLY A 68 2.68 -11.57 3.99
CA GLY A 68 4.01 -11.68 3.41
C GLY A 68 4.94 -12.49 4.30
N GLY A 69 5.96 -13.15 3.71
CA GLY A 69 6.93 -13.95 4.44
C GLY A 69 6.33 -15.16 5.19
N GLY A 70 5.20 -15.68 4.72
CA GLY A 70 4.50 -16.79 5.36
C GLY A 70 3.51 -16.38 6.46
N ALA A 71 3.37 -15.08 6.76
CA ALA A 71 2.45 -14.56 7.77
C ALA A 71 1.26 -13.82 7.12
N ALA A 72 0.08 -13.90 7.73
CA ALA A 72 -1.14 -13.21 7.27
C ALA A 72 -1.74 -12.28 8.33
N VAL A 73 -2.32 -11.17 7.89
CA VAL A 73 -3.09 -10.26 8.75
C VAL A 73 -4.24 -10.98 9.42
N MET A 74 -4.93 -11.86 8.70
CA MET A 74 -6.09 -12.61 9.17
C MET A 74 -5.76 -13.69 10.20
N GLU A 75 -4.48 -14.00 10.49
CA GLU A 75 -4.12 -14.82 11.63
C GLU A 75 -4.45 -14.13 12.97
N GLY A 76 -4.62 -12.81 12.96
CA GLY A 76 -5.15 -12.04 14.10
C GLY A 76 -4.25 -12.07 15.33
N SER A 77 -2.93 -12.16 15.16
CA SER A 77 -1.97 -12.07 16.25
C SER A 77 -0.96 -10.93 16.02
N THR A 78 -0.51 -10.34 17.13
CA THR A 78 0.49 -9.27 17.13
C THR A 78 1.79 -9.74 16.49
N GLU A 79 2.21 -10.96 16.79
CA GLU A 79 3.44 -11.58 16.26
C GLU A 79 3.38 -11.68 14.74
N LYS A 80 2.24 -12.11 14.19
CA LYS A 80 2.06 -12.26 12.74
C LYS A 80 2.02 -10.92 12.02
N LEU A 81 1.38 -9.92 12.60
CA LEU A 81 1.44 -8.55 12.08
C LEU A 81 2.88 -8.00 12.05
N VAL A 82 3.68 -8.30 13.08
CA VAL A 82 5.11 -7.92 13.12
C VAL A 82 5.92 -8.71 12.09
N GLU A 83 5.63 -9.99 11.85
CA GLU A 83 6.28 -10.79 10.78
C GLU A 83 6.00 -10.18 9.40
N VAL A 84 4.74 -9.80 9.11
CA VAL A 84 4.39 -9.07 7.88
C VAL A 84 5.18 -7.77 7.77
N ALA A 85 5.24 -6.97 8.85
CA ALA A 85 6.01 -5.73 8.86
C ALA A 85 7.51 -5.94 8.61
N ARG A 86 8.08 -7.02 9.16
CA ARG A 86 9.49 -7.41 8.95
C ARG A 86 9.76 -7.88 7.53
N PHE A 87 8.82 -8.59 6.91
CA PHE A 87 8.96 -9.00 5.53
C PHE A 87 8.96 -7.78 4.61
N HIS A 88 7.94 -6.94 4.67
CA HIS A 88 7.79 -5.83 3.74
C HIS A 88 8.90 -4.76 3.85
N VAL A 89 9.50 -4.57 5.05
CA VAL A 89 10.62 -3.64 5.19
C VAL A 89 11.87 -4.11 4.45
N THR A 90 12.07 -5.41 4.25
CA THR A 90 13.20 -5.91 3.45
C THR A 90 13.03 -5.60 1.95
N HIS A 91 11.82 -5.25 1.55
CA HIS A 91 11.42 -4.86 0.20
C HIS A 91 11.18 -3.34 0.06
N GLY A 92 11.72 -2.53 0.98
CA GLY A 92 11.66 -1.07 0.89
C GLY A 92 10.35 -0.43 1.37
N THR A 93 9.35 -1.20 1.73
CA THR A 93 8.11 -0.66 2.32
C THR A 93 8.38 -0.20 3.75
N THR A 94 8.22 1.09 4.00
CA THR A 94 8.43 1.68 5.33
C THR A 94 7.13 1.89 6.09
N THR A 95 6.01 1.93 5.37
CA THR A 95 4.67 2.13 5.94
C THR A 95 3.65 1.31 5.16
N PHE A 96 2.69 0.69 5.86
CA PHE A 96 1.63 -0.07 5.21
C PHE A 96 0.30 0.01 5.98
N LEU A 97 -0.80 -0.36 5.32
CA LEU A 97 -2.06 -0.73 5.96
C LEU A 97 -2.18 -2.25 5.98
N ALA A 98 -2.52 -2.80 7.14
CA ALA A 98 -2.83 -4.22 7.26
C ALA A 98 -4.26 -4.46 6.78
N SER A 99 -4.42 -5.20 5.68
CA SER A 99 -5.71 -5.45 5.03
C SER A 99 -6.36 -6.72 5.59
N ALA A 100 -7.54 -6.54 6.19
CA ALA A 100 -8.36 -7.64 6.68
C ALA A 100 -9.42 -8.00 5.64
N THR A 101 -9.43 -9.25 5.19
CA THR A 101 -10.44 -9.79 4.27
C THR A 101 -11.80 -9.97 4.95
N SER A 102 -12.86 -10.14 4.14
CA SER A 102 -14.20 -10.44 4.65
C SER A 102 -14.19 -11.71 5.51
N SER A 103 -14.61 -11.58 6.75
CA SER A 103 -14.62 -12.70 7.72
C SER A 103 -15.77 -12.55 8.73
N ALA A 104 -15.95 -13.56 9.59
CA ALA A 104 -16.88 -13.48 10.70
C ALA A 104 -16.54 -12.30 11.62
N PRO A 105 -17.54 -11.67 12.28
CA PRO A 105 -17.31 -10.51 13.15
C PRO A 105 -16.25 -10.77 14.24
N GLU A 106 -16.24 -11.96 14.81
CA GLU A 106 -15.30 -12.36 15.87
C GLU A 106 -13.86 -12.36 15.39
N GLN A 107 -13.62 -12.78 14.13
CA GLN A 107 -12.29 -12.77 13.54
C GLN A 107 -11.82 -11.35 13.27
N LEU A 108 -12.69 -10.48 12.74
CA LEU A 108 -12.34 -9.07 12.55
C LEU A 108 -12.06 -8.36 13.88
N VAL A 109 -12.78 -8.71 14.96
CA VAL A 109 -12.49 -8.23 16.32
C VAL A 109 -11.11 -8.70 16.78
N THR A 110 -10.72 -9.94 16.48
CA THR A 110 -9.41 -10.50 16.82
C THR A 110 -8.29 -9.73 16.11
N VAL A 111 -8.43 -9.48 14.80
CA VAL A 111 -7.48 -8.67 14.02
C VAL A 111 -7.39 -7.23 14.56
N ALA A 112 -8.53 -6.60 14.86
CA ALA A 112 -8.56 -5.24 15.40
C ALA A 112 -7.80 -5.12 16.74
N LYS A 113 -7.98 -6.09 17.63
CA LYS A 113 -7.27 -6.14 18.94
C LYS A 113 -5.78 -6.42 18.77
N ALA A 114 -5.40 -7.34 17.87
CA ALA A 114 -3.99 -7.62 17.58
C ALA A 114 -3.25 -6.39 17.05
N TYR A 115 -3.89 -5.60 16.16
CA TYR A 115 -3.34 -4.32 15.71
C TYR A 115 -3.19 -3.33 16.87
N ALA A 116 -4.22 -3.18 17.72
CA ALA A 116 -4.15 -2.29 18.88
C ALA A 116 -3.01 -2.67 19.83
N GLU A 117 -2.77 -3.97 20.06
CA GLU A 117 -1.66 -4.46 20.86
C GLU A 117 -0.31 -4.21 20.19
N MET A 118 -0.19 -4.44 18.87
CA MET A 118 1.02 -4.13 18.09
C MET A 118 1.45 -2.67 18.27
N CYS A 119 0.50 -1.74 18.28
CA CYS A 119 0.77 -0.31 18.45
C CYS A 119 1.31 0.06 19.84
N GLN A 120 1.14 -0.80 20.86
CA GLN A 120 1.59 -0.54 22.23
C GLN A 120 3.04 -0.93 22.50
N LYS A 121 3.66 -1.70 21.62
CA LYS A 121 5.00 -2.26 21.79
C LYS A 121 5.92 -1.80 20.65
N PRO A 122 7.17 -1.45 20.93
CA PRO A 122 8.13 -1.20 19.85
C PRO A 122 8.41 -2.49 19.08
N TYR A 123 8.54 -2.38 17.77
CA TYR A 123 8.95 -3.48 16.89
C TYR A 123 9.82 -2.97 15.75
N LYS A 124 10.67 -3.83 15.22
CA LYS A 124 11.49 -3.55 14.03
C LYS A 124 10.77 -4.07 12.79
N GLY A 125 10.52 -3.16 11.84
CA GLY A 125 9.79 -3.46 10.61
C GLY A 125 9.14 -2.21 10.02
N ALA A 126 8.43 -2.37 8.91
CA ALA A 126 7.59 -1.32 8.32
C ALA A 126 6.51 -0.86 9.33
N ARG A 127 6.21 0.42 9.37
CA ARG A 127 5.17 0.94 10.28
C ARG A 127 3.78 0.58 9.78
N CYS A 128 3.06 -0.25 10.52
CA CYS A 128 1.63 -0.47 10.29
C CYS A 128 0.86 0.79 10.71
N LEU A 129 0.42 1.56 9.73
CA LEU A 129 -0.27 2.85 9.96
C LEU A 129 -1.70 2.64 10.47
N GLY A 130 -2.29 1.51 10.11
CA GLY A 130 -3.67 1.19 10.44
C GLY A 130 -4.16 -0.04 9.72
N LEU A 131 -5.47 -0.27 9.87
CA LEU A 131 -6.19 -1.34 9.20
C LEU A 131 -6.89 -0.81 7.95
N HIS A 132 -6.86 -1.59 6.89
CA HIS A 132 -7.76 -1.54 5.77
C HIS A 132 -8.75 -2.70 5.89
N LEU A 133 -10.04 -2.43 5.95
CA LEU A 133 -11.07 -3.47 5.89
C LEU A 133 -11.45 -3.70 4.43
N GLU A 134 -11.08 -4.83 3.86
CA GLU A 134 -11.56 -5.22 2.54
C GLU A 134 -12.85 -6.02 2.68
N GLY A 135 -13.97 -5.33 2.62
CA GLY A 135 -15.28 -5.82 2.98
C GLY A 135 -15.56 -5.72 4.49
N PRO A 136 -16.55 -6.47 5.00
CA PRO A 136 -17.30 -7.59 4.39
C PRO A 136 -18.52 -7.16 3.55
N TYR A 137 -18.65 -5.90 3.25
CA TYR A 137 -19.80 -5.31 2.55
C TYR A 137 -19.51 -5.24 1.05
N LEU A 138 -19.39 -6.41 0.43
CA LEU A 138 -19.00 -6.60 -0.97
C LEU A 138 -20.15 -7.17 -1.79
N SER A 139 -20.12 -6.96 -3.11
CA SER A 139 -21.10 -7.52 -4.03
C SER A 139 -21.04 -9.05 -4.06
N PRO A 140 -22.17 -9.75 -3.93
CA PRO A 140 -22.18 -11.20 -4.08
C PRO A 140 -21.85 -11.69 -5.51
N LYS A 141 -21.73 -10.79 -6.49
CA LYS A 141 -21.28 -11.14 -7.84
C LYS A 141 -19.78 -11.02 -8.04
N TYR A 142 -19.11 -10.17 -7.28
CA TYR A 142 -17.70 -9.79 -7.46
C TYR A 142 -16.89 -9.96 -6.18
N TYR A 143 -17.22 -10.95 -5.35
CA TYR A 143 -16.54 -11.17 -4.06
C TYR A 143 -15.17 -11.84 -4.18
N GLY A 144 -14.78 -12.32 -5.39
CA GLY A 144 -13.45 -12.92 -5.61
C GLY A 144 -13.21 -14.14 -4.73
N ILE A 145 -12.11 -14.10 -3.99
CA ILE A 145 -11.71 -15.18 -3.07
C ILE A 145 -12.32 -15.04 -1.67
N HIS A 146 -13.04 -13.93 -1.38
CA HIS A 146 -13.69 -13.77 -0.09
C HIS A 146 -14.71 -14.88 0.15
N THR A 147 -14.85 -15.31 1.40
CA THR A 147 -15.83 -16.33 1.77
C THR A 147 -17.24 -15.76 1.63
N ALA A 148 -18.05 -16.33 0.74
CA ALA A 148 -19.41 -15.86 0.47
C ALA A 148 -20.27 -15.74 1.74
N ASN A 149 -20.12 -16.67 2.70
CA ASN A 149 -20.85 -16.66 3.98
C ASN A 149 -20.39 -15.54 4.93
N ALA A 150 -19.28 -14.87 4.66
CA ALA A 150 -18.81 -13.72 5.44
C ALA A 150 -19.42 -12.40 4.94
N LEU A 151 -19.95 -12.39 3.70
CA LEU A 151 -20.58 -11.20 3.14
C LEU A 151 -21.87 -10.86 3.87
N ARG A 152 -22.10 -9.60 4.11
CA ARG A 152 -23.29 -9.09 4.81
C ARG A 152 -23.64 -7.67 4.42
N GLN A 153 -24.80 -7.23 4.83
CA GLN A 153 -25.25 -5.85 4.61
C GLN A 153 -24.38 -4.87 5.41
N PRO A 154 -24.14 -3.68 4.88
CA PRO A 154 -23.36 -2.65 5.55
C PRO A 154 -23.92 -2.29 6.93
N ASP A 155 -23.06 -2.33 7.95
CA ASP A 155 -23.38 -1.98 9.33
C ASP A 155 -22.36 -0.98 9.89
N LEU A 156 -22.82 0.25 10.14
CA LEU A 156 -21.98 1.32 10.68
C LEU A 156 -21.48 1.01 12.09
N GLU A 157 -22.33 0.41 12.94
CA GLU A 157 -21.95 0.11 14.33
C GLU A 157 -20.90 -0.99 14.40
N GLU A 158 -20.92 -1.94 13.48
CA GLU A 158 -19.84 -2.92 13.35
C GLU A 158 -18.49 -2.24 13.03
N VAL A 159 -18.44 -1.38 11.99
CA VAL A 159 -17.22 -0.64 11.62
C VAL A 159 -16.74 0.23 12.77
N LEU A 160 -17.63 0.96 13.44
CA LEU A 160 -17.27 1.82 14.58
C LEU A 160 -16.79 1.02 15.79
N THR A 161 -17.33 -0.16 16.01
CA THR A 161 -16.87 -1.07 17.06
C THR A 161 -15.47 -1.58 16.77
N LEU A 162 -15.20 -2.05 15.55
CA LEU A 162 -13.84 -2.45 15.12
C LEU A 162 -12.87 -1.26 15.20
N HIS A 163 -13.31 -0.07 14.80
CA HIS A 163 -12.51 1.15 14.90
C HIS A 163 -12.12 1.47 16.36
N ARG A 164 -13.04 1.35 17.31
CA ARG A 164 -12.75 1.51 18.75
C ARG A 164 -11.80 0.43 19.26
N LEU A 165 -12.06 -0.83 18.92
CA LEU A 165 -11.25 -1.97 19.39
C LEU A 165 -9.83 -1.96 18.82
N SER A 166 -9.63 -1.40 17.63
CA SER A 166 -8.30 -1.18 17.04
C SER A 166 -7.57 0.07 17.58
N GLY A 167 -8.09 0.74 18.61
CA GLY A 167 -7.51 2.00 19.10
C GLY A 167 -7.63 3.13 18.08
N PHE A 168 -8.74 3.19 17.35
CA PHE A 168 -9.01 4.13 16.25
C PHE A 168 -8.10 3.91 15.03
N GLY A 169 -7.73 2.65 14.80
CA GLY A 169 -6.75 2.26 13.80
C GLY A 169 -7.31 2.00 12.40
N ILE A 170 -8.63 1.89 12.19
CA ILE A 170 -9.17 1.72 10.83
C ILE A 170 -8.93 3.02 10.05
N LYS A 171 -8.23 2.91 8.91
CA LYS A 171 -7.90 4.03 8.01
C LYS A 171 -8.69 3.98 6.72
N MET A 172 -8.98 2.79 6.23
CA MET A 172 -9.67 2.60 4.94
C MET A 172 -10.63 1.42 5.03
N ILE A 173 -11.69 1.48 4.23
CA ILE A 173 -12.61 0.36 4.02
C ILE A 173 -12.99 0.29 2.54
N THR A 174 -12.90 -0.91 1.97
CA THR A 174 -13.41 -1.24 0.63
C THR A 174 -14.84 -1.75 0.75
N ILE A 175 -15.76 -1.10 0.04
CA ILE A 175 -17.20 -1.39 0.10
C ILE A 175 -17.80 -1.33 -1.31
N ALA A 176 -18.78 -2.19 -1.59
CA ALA A 176 -19.61 -2.11 -2.79
C ALA A 176 -20.69 -1.03 -2.63
N PRO A 177 -20.66 0.06 -3.40
CA PRO A 177 -21.54 1.21 -3.21
C PRO A 177 -23.01 0.94 -3.55
N GLU A 178 -23.31 -0.09 -4.35
CA GLU A 178 -24.65 -0.49 -4.73
C GLU A 178 -25.42 -1.19 -3.60
N LEU A 179 -24.75 -1.61 -2.52
CA LEU A 179 -25.42 -2.25 -1.41
C LEU A 179 -26.30 -1.26 -0.64
N PRO A 180 -27.50 -1.67 -0.20
CA PRO A 180 -28.41 -0.79 0.52
C PRO A 180 -27.77 -0.17 1.78
N GLY A 181 -27.87 1.15 1.92
CA GLY A 181 -27.37 1.89 3.08
C GLY A 181 -25.91 2.32 2.99
N THR A 182 -25.12 1.82 2.03
CA THR A 182 -23.68 2.10 1.89
C THR A 182 -23.38 3.60 1.79
N MET A 183 -24.13 4.35 1.01
CA MET A 183 -23.88 5.80 0.83
C MET A 183 -23.94 6.55 2.15
N LYS A 184 -24.94 6.23 2.99
CA LYS A 184 -25.10 6.85 4.32
C LYS A 184 -23.94 6.48 5.26
N ILE A 185 -23.49 5.23 5.20
CA ILE A 185 -22.36 4.75 6.00
C ILE A 185 -21.08 5.45 5.56
N ALA A 186 -20.80 5.53 4.26
CA ALA A 186 -19.62 6.17 3.72
C ALA A 186 -19.54 7.65 4.15
N ALA A 187 -20.63 8.42 4.06
CA ALA A 187 -20.68 9.79 4.53
C ALA A 187 -20.32 9.90 6.04
N SER A 188 -20.85 8.99 6.87
CA SER A 188 -20.55 8.96 8.32
C SER A 188 -19.10 8.57 8.61
N LEU A 189 -18.49 7.70 7.80
CA LEU A 189 -17.09 7.29 7.93
C LEU A 189 -16.14 8.42 7.49
N ALA A 190 -16.49 9.17 6.45
CA ALA A 190 -15.73 10.33 5.99
C ALA A 190 -15.59 11.40 7.08
N GLU A 191 -16.65 11.66 7.87
CA GLU A 191 -16.61 12.57 9.03
C GLU A 191 -15.58 12.11 10.10
N LYS A 192 -15.33 10.79 10.18
CA LYS A 192 -14.35 10.18 11.09
C LYS A 192 -12.97 10.01 10.46
N ARG A 193 -12.78 10.52 9.22
CA ARG A 193 -11.56 10.39 8.44
C ARG A 193 -11.17 8.93 8.13
N ILE A 194 -12.17 8.05 8.01
CA ILE A 194 -12.01 6.72 7.48
C ILE A 194 -12.30 6.78 5.99
N LEU A 195 -11.32 6.43 5.16
CA LEU A 195 -11.41 6.51 3.71
C LEU A 195 -12.28 5.37 3.18
N CYS A 196 -13.16 5.68 2.23
CA CYS A 196 -13.98 4.68 1.55
C CYS A 196 -13.48 4.49 0.12
N ALA A 197 -13.22 3.23 -0.24
CA ALA A 197 -12.86 2.81 -1.58
C ALA A 197 -13.98 1.95 -2.19
N ILE A 198 -14.22 2.11 -3.49
CA ILE A 198 -15.10 1.24 -4.25
C ILE A 198 -14.29 0.01 -4.66
N GLY A 199 -14.73 -1.17 -4.28
CA GLY A 199 -14.15 -2.44 -4.72
C GLY A 199 -15.17 -3.56 -4.62
N HIS A 200 -14.91 -4.68 -5.30
CA HIS A 200 -15.79 -5.84 -5.31
C HIS A 200 -17.26 -5.48 -5.60
N SER A 201 -17.49 -4.78 -6.70
CA SER A 201 -18.72 -4.04 -6.95
C SER A 201 -19.34 -4.33 -8.32
N ASP A 202 -20.68 -4.47 -8.32
CA ASP A 202 -21.51 -4.51 -9.54
C ASP A 202 -22.15 -3.13 -9.85
N ALA A 203 -21.65 -2.04 -9.26
CA ALA A 203 -22.23 -0.72 -9.43
C ALA A 203 -22.23 -0.28 -10.89
N ASP A 204 -23.32 0.34 -11.31
CA ASP A 204 -23.40 1.07 -12.57
C ASP A 204 -22.71 2.44 -12.47
N PHE A 205 -22.67 3.16 -13.57
CA PHE A 205 -22.01 4.46 -13.65
C PHE A 205 -22.63 5.49 -12.72
N GLU A 206 -23.96 5.57 -12.65
CA GLU A 206 -24.69 6.56 -11.84
C GLU A 206 -24.50 6.29 -10.35
N THR A 207 -24.50 5.02 -9.94
CA THR A 207 -24.20 4.61 -8.58
C THR A 207 -22.77 4.98 -8.19
N ALA A 208 -21.79 4.75 -9.07
CA ALA A 208 -20.40 5.12 -8.83
C ALA A 208 -20.19 6.63 -8.73
N ILE A 209 -20.87 7.44 -9.57
CA ILE A 209 -20.88 8.91 -9.46
C ILE A 209 -21.50 9.35 -8.12
N THR A 210 -22.61 8.73 -7.73
CA THR A 210 -23.26 9.02 -6.44
C THR A 210 -22.34 8.68 -5.27
N ALA A 211 -21.55 7.61 -5.37
CA ALA A 211 -20.57 7.21 -4.34
C ALA A 211 -19.53 8.31 -4.09
N ILE A 212 -19.02 8.97 -5.14
CA ILE A 212 -18.05 10.08 -5.00
C ILE A 212 -18.62 11.19 -4.13
N THR A 213 -19.88 11.59 -4.36
CA THR A 213 -20.52 12.66 -3.59
C THR A 213 -20.83 12.28 -2.14
N ASN A 214 -20.75 10.99 -1.82
CA ASN A 214 -20.93 10.43 -0.47
C ASN A 214 -19.61 10.02 0.19
N GLY A 215 -18.46 10.47 -0.33
CA GLY A 215 -17.17 10.33 0.35
C GLY A 215 -16.30 9.18 -0.13
N PHE A 216 -16.69 8.45 -1.18
CA PHE A 216 -15.77 7.51 -1.83
C PHE A 216 -14.71 8.27 -2.62
N SER A 217 -13.46 7.86 -2.49
CA SER A 217 -12.33 8.60 -3.05
C SER A 217 -11.26 7.72 -3.71
N CYS A 218 -11.46 6.41 -3.74
CA CYS A 218 -10.54 5.46 -4.37
C CYS A 218 -11.29 4.29 -5.01
N ILE A 219 -10.62 3.65 -5.98
CA ILE A 219 -11.01 2.35 -6.53
C ILE A 219 -9.98 1.33 -6.10
N THR A 220 -10.39 0.33 -5.34
CA THR A 220 -9.55 -0.78 -4.88
C THR A 220 -9.17 -1.65 -6.07
N HIS A 221 -7.88 -2.04 -6.19
CA HIS A 221 -7.30 -2.90 -7.25
C HIS A 221 -8.08 -2.82 -8.58
N CYS A 222 -8.12 -1.62 -9.15
CA CYS A 222 -8.94 -1.26 -10.31
C CYS A 222 -8.86 -2.31 -11.44
N PHE A 223 -9.98 -2.64 -12.05
CA PHE A 223 -10.28 -3.73 -12.99
C PHE A 223 -10.50 -5.10 -12.36
N ASN A 224 -10.01 -5.36 -11.16
CA ASN A 224 -10.20 -6.66 -10.50
C ASN A 224 -11.48 -6.65 -9.67
N GLN A 225 -12.30 -7.69 -9.79
CA GLN A 225 -13.56 -7.86 -9.06
C GLN A 225 -14.51 -6.65 -9.16
N LEU A 226 -14.61 -6.07 -10.34
CA LEU A 226 -15.53 -4.96 -10.67
C LEU A 226 -16.37 -5.33 -11.89
N ARG A 227 -17.58 -4.72 -12.01
CA ARG A 227 -18.38 -4.84 -13.20
C ARG A 227 -17.53 -4.52 -14.43
N HIS A 228 -17.58 -5.40 -15.44
CA HIS A 228 -16.81 -5.25 -16.66
C HIS A 228 -17.19 -3.97 -17.43
N PHE A 229 -16.20 -3.28 -17.98
CA PHE A 229 -16.42 -2.11 -18.83
C PHE A 229 -17.21 -2.48 -20.08
N HIS A 230 -18.29 -1.75 -20.33
CA HIS A 230 -19.04 -1.86 -21.58
C HIS A 230 -19.33 -0.45 -22.11
N HIS A 231 -19.18 -0.24 -23.41
CA HIS A 231 -19.24 1.09 -24.04
C HIS A 231 -20.57 1.83 -23.87
N ARG A 232 -21.67 1.16 -23.54
CA ARG A 232 -22.97 1.75 -23.20
C ARG A 232 -23.27 1.73 -21.71
N GLU A 233 -22.55 0.94 -20.93
CA GLU A 233 -22.71 0.78 -19.48
C GLU A 233 -21.31 0.74 -18.83
N PRO A 234 -20.61 1.89 -18.78
CA PRO A 234 -19.18 1.90 -18.40
C PRO A 234 -18.90 1.54 -16.93
N GLY A 235 -19.92 1.58 -16.07
CA GLY A 235 -19.85 1.14 -14.68
C GLY A 235 -18.79 1.86 -13.85
N VAL A 236 -18.32 1.18 -12.82
CA VAL A 236 -17.24 1.67 -11.93
C VAL A 236 -15.96 1.98 -12.74
N LEU A 237 -15.60 1.13 -13.72
CA LEU A 237 -14.38 1.31 -14.51
C LEU A 237 -14.42 2.58 -15.35
N GLY A 238 -15.56 2.87 -16.00
CA GLY A 238 -15.72 4.12 -16.73
C GLY A 238 -15.63 5.33 -15.82
N THR A 239 -16.25 5.27 -14.66
CA THR A 239 -16.15 6.31 -13.62
C THR A 239 -14.71 6.49 -13.16
N ALA A 240 -14.01 5.40 -12.85
CA ALA A 240 -12.60 5.42 -12.42
C ALA A 240 -11.70 6.17 -13.42
N LEU A 241 -11.86 5.88 -14.72
CA LEU A 241 -10.99 6.43 -15.75
C LEU A 241 -11.23 7.91 -16.04
N ILE A 242 -12.46 8.42 -15.84
CA ILE A 242 -12.79 9.81 -16.21
C ILE A 242 -12.90 10.77 -15.03
N ARG A 243 -13.00 10.27 -13.79
CA ARG A 243 -13.19 11.12 -12.60
C ARG A 243 -11.86 11.37 -11.90
N PRO A 244 -11.31 12.59 -11.96
CA PRO A 244 -10.02 12.92 -11.35
C PRO A 244 -10.04 12.86 -9.82
N GLU A 245 -11.23 12.93 -9.21
CA GLU A 245 -11.40 12.87 -7.75
C GLU A 245 -11.10 11.49 -7.17
N LEU A 246 -11.18 10.45 -7.99
CA LEU A 246 -10.90 9.07 -7.57
C LEU A 246 -9.42 8.73 -7.78
N MET A 247 -8.77 8.30 -6.72
CA MET A 247 -7.52 7.55 -6.86
C MET A 247 -7.83 6.15 -7.38
N VAL A 248 -6.87 5.50 -8.04
CA VAL A 248 -7.00 4.11 -8.47
C VAL A 248 -5.81 3.30 -7.96
N GLU A 249 -6.09 2.19 -7.26
CA GLU A 249 -5.06 1.21 -6.92
C GLU A 249 -4.81 0.29 -8.12
N LEU A 250 -3.54 -0.02 -8.37
CA LEU A 250 -3.12 -0.94 -9.44
C LEU A 250 -2.15 -1.97 -8.91
N ILE A 251 -2.40 -3.24 -9.24
CA ILE A 251 -1.48 -4.36 -9.02
C ILE A 251 -0.68 -4.54 -10.31
N ALA A 252 0.57 -4.09 -10.32
CA ALA A 252 1.43 -4.09 -11.51
C ALA A 252 2.31 -5.33 -11.60
N ASP A 253 1.71 -6.52 -11.52
CA ASP A 253 2.42 -7.81 -11.58
C ASP A 253 2.45 -8.44 -12.98
N GLY A 254 1.67 -7.90 -13.93
CA GLY A 254 1.51 -8.46 -15.29
C GLY A 254 0.59 -9.70 -15.33
N VAL A 255 0.03 -10.12 -14.19
CA VAL A 255 -0.91 -11.23 -14.02
C VAL A 255 -2.33 -10.70 -13.84
N HIS A 256 -2.53 -9.79 -12.88
CA HIS A 256 -3.82 -9.14 -12.60
C HIS A 256 -4.22 -8.18 -13.74
N LEU A 257 -3.25 -7.47 -14.29
CA LEU A 257 -3.48 -6.50 -15.36
C LEU A 257 -2.51 -6.74 -16.52
N HIS A 258 -3.06 -6.82 -17.73
CA HIS A 258 -2.26 -6.81 -18.93
C HIS A 258 -1.50 -5.48 -19.04
N PRO A 259 -0.22 -5.44 -19.49
CA PRO A 259 0.54 -4.21 -19.66
C PRO A 259 -0.21 -3.07 -20.39
N ALA A 260 -0.94 -3.37 -21.45
CA ALA A 260 -1.75 -2.38 -22.17
C ALA A 260 -2.87 -1.76 -21.29
N THR A 261 -3.37 -2.48 -20.28
CA THR A 261 -4.37 -1.94 -19.34
C THR A 261 -3.72 -0.94 -18.40
N LEU A 262 -2.51 -1.23 -17.91
CA LEU A 262 -1.74 -0.29 -17.09
C LEU A 262 -1.43 0.99 -17.87
N GLU A 263 -1.01 0.86 -19.14
CA GLU A 263 -0.76 2.00 -20.04
C GLU A 263 -2.04 2.82 -20.29
N LEU A 264 -3.18 2.16 -20.48
CA LEU A 264 -4.49 2.83 -20.64
C LEU A 264 -4.84 3.65 -19.40
N VAL A 265 -4.68 3.07 -18.20
CA VAL A 265 -4.96 3.78 -16.94
C VAL A 265 -4.03 4.96 -16.78
N LEU A 266 -2.73 4.80 -17.04
CA LEU A 266 -1.76 5.89 -16.97
C LEU A 266 -2.15 7.05 -17.90
N LYS A 267 -2.53 6.76 -19.14
CA LYS A 267 -2.97 7.78 -20.12
C LYS A 267 -4.26 8.48 -19.71
N ALA A 268 -5.19 7.75 -19.09
CA ALA A 268 -6.49 8.29 -18.71
C ALA A 268 -6.44 9.10 -17.40
N LYS A 269 -5.65 8.65 -16.43
CA LYS A 269 -5.64 9.19 -15.06
C LYS A 269 -4.48 10.15 -14.78
N GLY A 270 -3.36 9.98 -15.49
CA GLY A 270 -2.10 10.62 -15.11
C GLY A 270 -1.47 9.98 -13.88
N PRO A 271 -0.14 10.17 -13.69
CA PRO A 271 0.60 9.53 -12.61
C PRO A 271 0.17 9.99 -11.20
N GLU A 272 -0.43 11.16 -11.06
CA GLU A 272 -0.86 11.74 -9.78
C GLU A 272 -2.12 11.10 -9.17
N SER A 273 -2.87 10.34 -9.96
CA SER A 273 -4.13 9.71 -9.53
C SER A 273 -4.01 8.19 -9.40
N ILE A 274 -2.81 7.63 -9.54
CA ILE A 274 -2.53 6.20 -9.43
C ILE A 274 -1.80 5.92 -8.11
N ILE A 275 -2.15 4.81 -7.46
CA ILE A 275 -1.43 4.23 -6.33
C ILE A 275 -1.05 2.80 -6.69
N LEU A 276 0.24 2.48 -6.65
CA LEU A 276 0.70 1.11 -6.76
C LEU A 276 0.50 0.41 -5.40
N VAL A 277 -0.09 -0.77 -5.44
CA VAL A 277 -0.29 -1.63 -4.28
C VAL A 277 0.24 -3.02 -4.56
N SER A 278 0.62 -3.73 -3.52
CA SER A 278 1.02 -5.12 -3.68
C SER A 278 -0.17 -6.06 -3.74
N ASP A 279 -1.18 -5.86 -2.90
CA ASP A 279 -2.21 -6.87 -2.64
C ASP A 279 -1.58 -8.21 -2.24
N ALA A 280 -0.46 -8.12 -1.49
CA ALA A 280 0.39 -9.25 -1.13
C ALA A 280 -0.29 -10.16 -0.13
N MET A 281 -0.30 -11.45 -0.43
CA MET A 281 -0.80 -12.52 0.46
C MET A 281 0.34 -13.17 1.24
N SER A 282 0.02 -14.01 2.24
CA SER A 282 1.03 -14.69 3.06
C SER A 282 2.10 -15.47 2.27
N PRO A 283 1.83 -16.08 1.08
CA PRO A 283 2.87 -16.75 0.31
C PRO A 283 3.89 -15.83 -0.38
N THR A 284 3.74 -14.50 -0.29
CA THR A 284 4.71 -13.55 -0.86
C THR A 284 6.10 -13.78 -0.27
N GLY A 285 7.10 -13.96 -1.12
CA GLY A 285 8.47 -14.28 -0.71
C GLY A 285 8.73 -15.76 -0.41
N MET A 286 7.70 -16.60 -0.49
CA MET A 286 7.83 -18.04 -0.26
C MET A 286 8.11 -18.81 -1.57
N PRO A 287 8.66 -20.05 -1.50
CA PRO A 287 8.84 -20.89 -2.67
C PRO A 287 7.51 -21.25 -3.37
N ASN A 288 7.58 -21.65 -4.65
CA ASN A 288 6.41 -22.24 -5.31
C ASN A 288 5.89 -23.46 -4.52
N GLY A 289 4.56 -23.56 -4.38
CA GLY A 289 3.94 -24.63 -3.61
C GLY A 289 2.50 -24.34 -3.20
N LYS A 290 1.96 -25.18 -2.34
CA LYS A 290 0.62 -25.09 -1.77
C LYS A 290 0.69 -24.53 -0.36
N TYR A 291 -0.19 -23.60 -0.05
CA TYR A 291 -0.24 -22.88 1.23
C TYR A 291 -1.65 -22.91 1.81
N GLN A 292 -1.77 -23.31 3.06
CA GLN A 292 -3.05 -23.21 3.78
C GLN A 292 -3.16 -21.81 4.38
N THR A 293 -4.22 -21.11 4.02
CA THR A 293 -4.50 -19.74 4.47
C THR A 293 -5.92 -19.64 5.06
N SER A 294 -6.27 -18.49 5.60
CA SER A 294 -7.63 -18.17 6.05
C SER A 294 -8.66 -18.21 4.90
N GLU A 295 -8.21 -17.96 3.68
CA GLU A 295 -9.02 -17.97 2.46
C GLU A 295 -9.11 -19.38 1.82
N GLY A 296 -8.44 -20.38 2.41
CA GLY A 296 -8.38 -21.74 1.92
C GLY A 296 -7.00 -22.13 1.42
N GLU A 297 -6.91 -23.22 0.64
CA GLU A 297 -5.67 -23.65 0.02
C GLU A 297 -5.36 -22.76 -1.19
N LEU A 298 -4.19 -22.12 -1.19
CA LEU A 298 -3.66 -21.33 -2.29
C LEU A 298 -2.46 -22.02 -2.92
N ILE A 299 -2.30 -21.83 -4.23
CA ILE A 299 -1.23 -22.43 -5.03
C ILE A 299 -0.39 -21.29 -5.62
N LEU A 300 0.87 -21.22 -5.21
CA LEU A 300 1.85 -20.32 -5.80
C LEU A 300 2.63 -21.04 -6.88
N ASP A 301 2.52 -20.58 -8.13
CA ASP A 301 3.32 -21.06 -9.26
C ASP A 301 3.76 -19.88 -10.14
N LYS A 302 5.06 -19.77 -10.37
CA LYS A 302 5.69 -18.78 -11.26
C LYS A 302 5.20 -17.32 -11.06
N GLY A 303 5.00 -16.93 -9.80
CA GLY A 303 4.56 -15.58 -9.45
C GLY A 303 3.04 -15.36 -9.54
N SER A 304 2.27 -16.36 -9.94
CA SER A 304 0.81 -16.34 -9.89
C SER A 304 0.32 -17.08 -8.64
N LEU A 305 -0.60 -16.47 -7.91
CA LEU A 305 -1.25 -17.07 -6.75
C LEU A 305 -2.72 -17.34 -7.09
N THR A 306 -3.14 -18.60 -6.97
CA THR A 306 -4.51 -19.03 -7.31
C THR A 306 -5.11 -19.90 -6.22
N ASN A 307 -6.43 -19.95 -6.15
CA ASN A 307 -7.14 -20.96 -5.38
C ASN A 307 -7.24 -22.29 -6.18
N ASN A 308 -7.87 -23.30 -5.59
CA ASN A 308 -8.05 -24.61 -6.24
C ASN A 308 -8.92 -24.58 -7.51
N ASP A 309 -9.74 -23.55 -7.69
CA ASP A 309 -10.57 -23.35 -8.88
C ASP A 309 -9.82 -22.62 -10.00
N GLY A 310 -8.56 -22.24 -9.78
CA GLY A 310 -7.73 -21.48 -10.72
C GLY A 310 -8.00 -19.98 -10.75
N ASN A 311 -8.80 -19.44 -9.81
CA ASN A 311 -9.03 -18.01 -9.69
C ASN A 311 -7.86 -17.34 -8.97
N LEU A 312 -7.47 -16.13 -9.42
CA LEU A 312 -6.46 -15.33 -8.74
C LEU A 312 -6.87 -15.01 -7.30
N ALA A 313 -5.91 -15.04 -6.39
CA ALA A 313 -6.11 -14.93 -4.95
C ALA A 313 -5.13 -13.92 -4.33
N GLY A 314 -5.34 -12.63 -4.60
CA GLY A 314 -4.35 -11.61 -4.33
C GLY A 314 -3.05 -11.86 -5.09
N SER A 315 -1.95 -11.26 -4.68
CA SER A 315 -0.67 -11.34 -5.37
C SER A 315 0.46 -11.87 -4.49
N VAL A 316 1.64 -12.02 -5.10
CA VAL A 316 2.94 -12.18 -4.44
C VAL A 316 3.90 -11.06 -4.84
N LEU A 317 3.35 -9.90 -5.17
CA LEU A 317 4.08 -8.71 -5.59
C LEU A 317 4.64 -7.97 -4.38
N THR A 318 5.78 -7.31 -4.58
CA THR A 318 6.37 -6.34 -3.65
C THR A 318 6.47 -4.98 -4.34
N LEU A 319 6.52 -3.87 -3.58
CA LEU A 319 6.40 -2.54 -4.21
C LEU A 319 7.59 -2.15 -5.09
N GLU A 320 8.83 -2.57 -4.77
CA GLU A 320 9.97 -2.33 -5.67
C GLU A 320 9.77 -3.02 -7.02
N ARG A 321 9.18 -4.22 -7.00
CA ARG A 321 8.83 -4.93 -8.24
C ARG A 321 7.66 -4.29 -8.95
N ALA A 322 6.66 -3.78 -8.22
CA ALA A 322 5.54 -3.04 -8.79
C ALA A 322 6.02 -1.79 -9.54
N ILE A 323 6.94 -1.03 -8.94
CA ILE A 323 7.57 0.15 -9.57
C ILE A 323 8.29 -0.25 -10.85
N LYS A 324 9.18 -1.24 -10.79
CA LYS A 324 9.94 -1.73 -11.95
C LYS A 324 9.01 -2.23 -13.06
N ASN A 325 8.08 -3.10 -12.72
CA ASN A 325 7.13 -3.65 -13.69
C ASN A 325 6.29 -2.55 -14.34
N PHE A 326 5.81 -1.57 -13.56
CA PHE A 326 5.00 -0.49 -14.10
C PHE A 326 5.76 0.35 -15.12
N MET A 327 7.04 0.64 -14.87
CA MET A 327 7.94 1.30 -15.83
C MET A 327 8.13 0.45 -17.08
N ASP A 328 8.48 -0.83 -16.91
CA ASP A 328 8.74 -1.76 -18.03
C ASP A 328 7.49 -1.93 -18.92
N PHE A 329 6.31 -1.94 -18.32
CA PHE A 329 5.03 -2.13 -19.03
C PHE A 329 4.51 -0.87 -19.70
N THR A 330 4.77 0.32 -19.15
CA THR A 330 4.14 1.57 -19.60
C THR A 330 5.12 2.56 -20.23
N GLY A 331 6.42 2.38 -19.98
CA GLY A 331 7.45 3.35 -20.38
C GLY A 331 7.42 4.66 -19.60
N CYS A 332 6.75 4.69 -18.43
CA CYS A 332 6.72 5.91 -17.62
C CYS A 332 8.08 6.18 -16.94
N GLU A 333 8.30 7.43 -16.59
CA GLU A 333 9.52 7.85 -15.89
C GLU A 333 9.58 7.25 -14.47
N LEU A 334 10.80 6.99 -13.99
CA LEU A 334 11.04 6.44 -12.65
C LEU A 334 10.44 7.33 -11.54
N THR A 335 10.51 8.65 -11.69
CA THR A 335 9.93 9.62 -10.74
C THR A 335 8.42 9.47 -10.62
N ASP A 336 7.72 9.21 -11.74
CA ASP A 336 6.28 8.98 -11.76
C ASP A 336 5.91 7.65 -11.09
N ALA A 337 6.60 6.55 -11.43
CA ALA A 337 6.38 5.26 -10.81
C ALA A 337 6.66 5.29 -9.30
N LEU A 338 7.76 5.96 -8.88
CA LEU A 338 8.07 6.17 -7.47
C LEU A 338 6.97 6.98 -6.77
N ARG A 339 6.47 8.04 -7.41
CA ARG A 339 5.39 8.87 -6.87
C ARG A 339 4.15 8.06 -6.55
N MET A 340 3.80 7.08 -7.40
CA MET A 340 2.66 6.18 -7.20
C MET A 340 2.81 5.24 -6.00
N ALA A 341 4.04 4.94 -5.58
CA ALA A 341 4.34 4.07 -4.44
C ALA A 341 4.76 4.84 -3.17
N THR A 342 4.83 6.18 -3.21
CA THR A 342 5.34 7.00 -2.09
C THR A 342 4.44 8.20 -1.79
N TYR A 343 4.51 9.24 -2.61
CA TYR A 343 3.80 10.50 -2.36
C TYR A 343 2.28 10.39 -2.52
N ASN A 344 1.82 9.68 -3.55
CA ASN A 344 0.38 9.52 -3.80
C ASN A 344 -0.33 8.79 -2.66
N PRO A 345 0.12 7.60 -2.21
CA PRO A 345 -0.49 6.96 -1.03
C PRO A 345 -0.33 7.80 0.24
N ALA A 346 0.81 8.50 0.43
CA ALA A 346 0.97 9.41 1.57
C ALA A 346 -0.06 10.55 1.55
N LYS A 347 -0.31 11.14 0.38
CA LYS A 347 -1.31 12.21 0.19
C LYS A 347 -2.72 11.68 0.42
N TYR A 348 -3.03 10.52 -0.16
CA TYR A 348 -4.34 9.88 -0.02
C TYR A 348 -4.66 9.53 1.43
N LEU A 349 -3.69 8.95 2.16
CA LEU A 349 -3.81 8.61 3.58
C LEU A 349 -3.69 9.83 4.53
N GLY A 350 -3.45 11.03 4.01
CA GLY A 350 -3.34 12.27 4.81
C GLY A 350 -2.07 12.37 5.64
N ILE A 351 -1.01 11.61 5.31
CA ILE A 351 0.27 11.59 6.05
C ILE A 351 1.42 12.27 5.30
N ASN A 352 1.15 12.92 4.17
CA ASN A 352 2.16 13.54 3.31
C ASN A 352 2.92 14.71 3.95
N LYS A 353 2.46 15.21 5.09
CA LYS A 353 3.23 16.16 5.92
C LYS A 353 4.39 15.49 6.67
N ARG A 354 4.32 14.15 6.86
CA ARG A 354 5.32 13.37 7.61
C ARG A 354 6.09 12.39 6.74
N LYS A 355 5.47 11.79 5.71
CA LYS A 355 6.01 10.66 4.92
C LYS A 355 5.87 10.93 3.41
N GLY A 356 6.37 10.01 2.58
CA GLY A 356 6.19 9.99 1.13
C GLY A 356 7.10 10.94 0.33
N SER A 357 8.03 11.62 0.99
CA SER A 357 9.13 12.39 0.35
C SER A 357 10.20 12.74 1.37
N LEU A 358 11.40 13.12 0.93
CA LEU A 358 12.56 13.39 1.78
C LEU A 358 12.74 14.90 2.06
N TYR A 359 11.64 15.65 2.26
CA TYR A 359 11.73 17.05 2.66
C TYR A 359 12.13 17.20 4.14
N PRO A 360 12.88 18.25 4.50
CA PRO A 360 13.26 18.54 5.88
C PRO A 360 12.08 18.52 6.85
N GLY A 361 12.28 17.90 8.01
CA GLY A 361 11.28 17.73 9.07
C GLY A 361 10.37 16.51 8.93
N LYS A 362 10.37 15.82 7.79
CA LYS A 362 9.66 14.56 7.63
C LYS A 362 10.38 13.41 8.33
N ASP A 363 9.64 12.34 8.58
CA ASP A 363 10.21 11.10 9.10
C ASP A 363 11.31 10.61 8.12
N ALA A 364 12.43 10.15 8.67
CA ALA A 364 13.49 9.59 7.86
C ALA A 364 13.13 8.15 7.45
N ASP A 365 12.12 8.05 6.58
CA ASP A 365 11.72 6.84 5.90
C ASP A 365 12.30 6.86 4.50
N LEU A 366 13.31 6.06 4.27
CA LEU A 366 14.01 6.04 2.99
C LEU A 366 14.52 4.64 2.64
N VAL A 367 14.79 4.46 1.36
CA VAL A 367 15.43 3.27 0.81
C VAL A 367 16.69 3.66 0.03
N ALA A 368 17.70 2.80 0.09
CA ALA A 368 18.80 2.82 -0.89
C ALA A 368 18.57 1.70 -1.91
N LEU A 369 18.63 2.06 -3.17
CA LEU A 369 18.32 1.19 -4.31
C LEU A 369 19.54 1.08 -5.22
N THR A 370 19.73 -0.09 -5.85
CA THR A 370 20.60 -0.22 -7.01
C THR A 370 19.98 0.47 -8.22
N PRO A 371 20.76 0.71 -9.31
CA PRO A 371 20.19 1.19 -10.57
C PRO A 371 19.09 0.27 -11.16
N ASP A 372 19.11 -1.02 -10.81
CA ASP A 372 18.08 -2.00 -11.20
C ASP A 372 16.87 -2.02 -10.26
N LEU A 373 16.80 -1.08 -9.30
CA LEU A 373 15.76 -0.91 -8.27
C LEU A 373 15.72 -2.02 -7.21
N ASP A 374 16.78 -2.81 -7.05
CA ASP A 374 16.88 -3.74 -5.93
C ASP A 374 17.12 -2.97 -4.63
N VAL A 375 16.38 -3.35 -3.57
CA VAL A 375 16.49 -2.72 -2.25
C VAL A 375 17.76 -3.19 -1.55
N VAL A 376 18.64 -2.26 -1.23
CA VAL A 376 19.93 -2.51 -0.55
C VAL A 376 19.83 -2.15 0.94
N MET A 377 19.06 -1.13 1.26
CA MET A 377 18.87 -0.66 2.63
C MET A 377 17.48 -0.06 2.79
N THR A 378 16.86 -0.29 3.93
CA THR A 378 15.61 0.38 4.32
C THR A 378 15.76 1.00 5.70
N MET A 379 15.47 2.29 5.79
CA MET A 379 15.44 3.06 7.03
C MET A 379 14.00 3.47 7.34
N VAL A 380 13.60 3.28 8.59
CA VAL A 380 12.28 3.63 9.11
C VAL A 380 12.44 4.55 10.31
N GLU A 381 11.91 5.76 10.22
CA GLU A 381 11.97 6.78 11.27
C GLU A 381 13.42 7.01 11.79
N GLY A 382 14.39 6.95 10.85
CA GLY A 382 15.82 7.18 11.10
C GLY A 382 16.61 5.97 11.58
N GLU A 383 15.96 4.83 11.84
CA GLU A 383 16.61 3.57 12.18
C GLU A 383 16.78 2.70 10.91
N VAL A 384 17.99 2.22 10.62
CA VAL A 384 18.23 1.21 9.58
C VAL A 384 17.67 -0.13 10.08
N ILE A 385 16.61 -0.61 9.41
CA ILE A 385 15.91 -1.84 9.79
C ILE A 385 16.38 -3.02 8.95
N SER A 386 16.73 -2.79 7.69
CA SER A 386 17.20 -3.83 6.76
C SER A 386 18.36 -3.32 5.92
N GLY A 387 19.36 -4.16 5.62
CA GLY A 387 20.43 -3.92 4.64
C GLY A 387 21.82 -3.71 5.20
N LEU A 388 22.72 -3.24 4.34
CA LEU A 388 24.19 -3.33 4.41
C LEU A 388 24.89 -2.42 5.44
N ILE A 389 24.22 -1.55 6.14
CA ILE A 389 24.87 -0.74 7.16
C ILE A 389 24.71 -1.47 8.50
N SER A 390 25.72 -2.30 8.85
CA SER A 390 25.89 -2.67 10.26
C SER A 390 26.32 -1.40 10.98
N LEU A 391 25.49 -0.97 11.91
CA LEU A 391 25.78 0.15 12.82
C LEU A 391 26.61 -0.37 14.02
N ASP A 392 27.67 -1.18 13.73
CA ASP A 392 28.63 -1.63 14.75
C ASP A 392 29.65 -0.54 15.11
#